data_60db0ec52ec83f0368528db58725cd75
#
_entry.id   60db0ec52ec83f0368528db58725cd75
#
_cell.length_a   1.000
_cell.length_b   1.000
_cell.length_c   1.000
_cell.angle_alpha   90.00
_cell.angle_beta   90.00
_cell.angle_gamma   90.00
#
_symmetry.space_group_name_H-M   'P 1'
#
loop_
_entity.id
_entity.type
_entity.pdbx_description
1 polymer ?
#
loop_
_entity_poly.entity_id
_entity_poly.type
_entity_poly.pdbx_seq_one_letter_code
_entity_poly.pdbx_strand_id
1 'polypeptide(L)'
;MMRIKKVALAFALVLVVVPATAAPGLAEAESAPLYLALGDSWAHGQGAADPATSGYVPQLYRALREDLDCIPAVVEEAADGCKQLQLVSLGRPATAALPGVTAPAVRDEQLPMALSLLERNHDANPANDVEVITLHVGGNDVAGPIQAACIGGFGAECIGTFIAEMTALQADLAFVVGTLRAAAGPDTPIVLGTYDNPVPFCDLAGIPGAIQLGALILEGTPDGTLPGVHDIVRAVAAAYDAEVAEVFGRLDAAGDWVGGSDCLHPTDSGYDEVTEAFEEALAH
;
A
#
# COMPACT_ATOMS: atom_id res chain seq x y z
N MET A 1 7.36 -56.46 59.82
CA MET A 1 7.95 -56.52 58.46
C MET A 1 6.82 -56.67 57.45
N MET A 2 6.39 -55.56 56.83
CA MET A 2 5.23 -55.53 55.91
C MET A 2 5.77 -55.35 54.48
N ARG A 3 5.60 -56.33 53.60
CA ARG A 3 6.05 -56.28 52.22
C ARG A 3 5.02 -55.56 51.36
N ILE A 4 5.41 -54.37 50.88
CA ILE A 4 4.59 -53.60 49.91
C ILE A 4 4.87 -54.17 48.50
N LYS A 5 3.84 -54.71 47.85
CA LYS A 5 3.87 -55.11 46.44
C LYS A 5 3.72 -53.89 45.55
N LYS A 6 4.74 -53.61 44.71
CA LYS A 6 4.68 -52.56 43.67
C LYS A 6 3.84 -53.07 42.52
N VAL A 7 2.72 -52.45 42.25
CA VAL A 7 1.91 -52.66 41.04
C VAL A 7 2.41 -51.65 39.99
N ALA A 8 2.98 -52.18 38.90
CA ALA A 8 3.38 -51.34 37.75
C ALA A 8 2.17 -51.19 36.83
N LEU A 9 1.66 -49.96 36.71
CA LEU A 9 0.60 -49.60 35.78
C LEU A 9 1.25 -49.18 34.45
N ALA A 10 1.08 -50.01 33.43
CA ALA A 10 1.52 -49.74 32.06
C ALA A 10 0.46 -48.87 31.39
N PHE A 11 0.76 -47.58 31.14
CA PHE A 11 -0.04 -46.71 30.28
C PHE A 11 0.32 -46.99 28.81
N ALA A 12 -0.61 -47.58 28.07
CA ALA A 12 -0.51 -47.67 26.61
C ALA A 12 -0.89 -46.30 26.02
N LEU A 13 0.08 -45.61 25.46
CA LEU A 13 -0.14 -44.36 24.69
C LEU A 13 -0.69 -44.74 23.31
N VAL A 14 -1.98 -44.58 23.11
CA VAL A 14 -2.60 -44.71 21.79
C VAL A 14 -2.34 -43.44 21.02
N LEU A 15 -1.39 -43.44 20.09
CA LEU A 15 -1.15 -42.37 19.15
C LEU A 15 -2.29 -42.36 18.11
N VAL A 16 -3.27 -41.51 18.27
CA VAL A 16 -4.29 -41.24 17.24
C VAL A 16 -3.62 -40.30 16.20
N VAL A 17 -3.20 -40.91 15.08
CA VAL A 17 -2.78 -40.16 13.91
C VAL A 17 -4.05 -39.60 13.25
N VAL A 18 -4.39 -38.34 13.52
CA VAL A 18 -5.42 -37.63 12.77
C VAL A 18 -4.79 -37.23 11.42
N PRO A 19 -5.30 -37.70 10.27
CA PRO A 19 -4.82 -37.20 9.00
C PRO A 19 -5.12 -35.70 8.94
N ALA A 20 -4.10 -34.89 8.75
CA ALA A 20 -4.27 -33.47 8.44
C ALA A 20 -4.93 -33.39 7.06
N THR A 21 -6.24 -33.22 7.04
CA THR A 21 -6.93 -32.80 5.82
C THR A 21 -6.52 -31.33 5.60
N ALA A 22 -5.65 -31.08 4.62
CA ALA A 22 -5.36 -29.74 4.14
C ALA A 22 -6.70 -29.07 3.82
N ALA A 23 -6.93 -27.87 4.37
CA ALA A 23 -8.10 -27.09 4.06
C ALA A 23 -8.07 -26.82 2.54
N PRO A 24 -9.15 -27.10 1.78
CA PRO A 24 -9.15 -26.99 0.32
C PRO A 24 -8.87 -25.59 -0.22
N GLY A 25 -8.98 -24.54 0.60
CA GLY A 25 -8.71 -23.17 0.20
C GLY A 25 -7.23 -22.75 0.12
N LEU A 26 -6.28 -23.52 0.65
CA LEU A 26 -4.86 -23.17 0.58
C LEU A 26 -4.18 -23.69 -0.70
N ALA A 27 -4.70 -24.75 -1.31
CA ALA A 27 -4.17 -25.31 -2.54
C ALA A 27 -4.58 -24.53 -3.80
N GLU A 28 -5.72 -23.83 -3.76
CA GLU A 28 -6.17 -22.94 -4.84
C GLU A 28 -5.42 -21.59 -4.84
N ALA A 29 -4.96 -21.14 -3.66
CA ALA A 29 -4.18 -19.91 -3.52
C ALA A 29 -2.77 -19.98 -4.15
N GLU A 30 -2.23 -21.18 -4.35
CA GLU A 30 -0.91 -21.40 -4.97
C GLU A 30 -0.94 -21.41 -6.50
N SER A 31 -2.11 -21.28 -7.13
CA SER A 31 -2.27 -21.41 -8.58
C SER A 31 -2.88 -20.19 -9.29
N ALA A 32 -3.07 -19.08 -8.60
CA ALA A 32 -3.67 -17.89 -9.16
C ALA A 32 -2.70 -16.69 -9.17
N PRO A 33 -2.74 -15.84 -10.20
CA PRO A 33 -1.93 -14.63 -10.24
C PRO A 33 -2.32 -13.67 -9.11
N LEU A 34 -1.37 -12.83 -8.67
CA LEU A 34 -1.54 -11.94 -7.52
C LEU A 34 -1.45 -10.47 -7.91
N TYR A 35 -2.36 -9.67 -7.38
CA TYR A 35 -2.17 -8.23 -7.21
C TYR A 35 -1.71 -7.97 -5.78
N LEU A 36 -0.54 -7.35 -5.62
CA LEU A 36 0.08 -7.05 -4.34
C LEU A 36 0.07 -5.55 -4.08
N ALA A 37 -0.65 -5.10 -3.04
CA ALA A 37 -0.74 -3.69 -2.66
C ALA A 37 -0.05 -3.44 -1.31
N LEU A 38 0.87 -2.48 -1.28
CA LEU A 38 1.56 -2.00 -0.08
C LEU A 38 1.23 -0.53 0.16
N GLY A 39 1.37 -0.10 1.40
CA GLY A 39 1.29 1.32 1.71
C GLY A 39 0.64 1.66 3.03
N ASP A 40 0.16 2.88 3.10
CA ASP A 40 -0.40 3.52 4.29
C ASP A 40 -1.93 3.44 4.34
N SER A 41 -2.55 4.43 4.98
CA SER A 41 -3.99 4.53 5.14
C SER A 41 -4.75 4.73 3.82
N TRP A 42 -4.14 5.30 2.78
CA TRP A 42 -4.74 5.40 1.46
C TRP A 42 -4.79 4.03 0.77
N ALA A 43 -3.73 3.24 0.86
CA ALA A 43 -3.74 1.86 0.37
C ALA A 43 -4.73 0.96 1.15
N HIS A 44 -4.99 1.30 2.42
CA HIS A 44 -6.03 0.64 3.20
C HIS A 44 -7.46 1.03 2.77
N GLY A 45 -7.64 2.20 2.16
CA GLY A 45 -8.96 2.76 1.83
C GLY A 45 -9.60 3.52 2.99
N GLN A 46 -8.79 4.09 3.92
CA GLN A 46 -9.31 4.87 5.03
C GLN A 46 -10.04 6.10 4.52
N GLY A 47 -11.23 6.38 5.08
CA GLY A 47 -12.12 7.46 4.63
C GLY A 47 -13.24 6.98 3.71
N ALA A 48 -13.06 5.86 3.01
CA ALA A 48 -14.13 5.22 2.26
C ALA A 48 -15.24 4.69 3.20
N ALA A 49 -16.47 4.66 2.71
CA ALA A 49 -17.61 4.13 3.46
C ALA A 49 -17.42 2.64 3.82
N ASP A 50 -16.83 1.88 2.92
CA ASP A 50 -16.34 0.52 3.14
C ASP A 50 -14.97 0.36 2.48
N PRO A 51 -13.88 0.41 3.26
CA PRO A 51 -12.52 0.27 2.74
C PRO A 51 -12.28 -0.99 1.90
N ALA A 52 -12.99 -2.08 2.19
CA ALA A 52 -12.83 -3.35 1.49
C ALA A 52 -13.47 -3.35 0.08
N THR A 53 -14.30 -2.38 -0.23
CA THR A 53 -15.00 -2.30 -1.51
C THR A 53 -14.82 -0.95 -2.22
N SER A 54 -14.70 0.15 -1.47
CA SER A 54 -14.67 1.52 -2.02
C SER A 54 -13.30 2.20 -1.94
N GLY A 55 -12.28 1.60 -1.28
CA GLY A 55 -10.90 2.06 -1.38
C GLY A 55 -10.32 1.79 -2.78
N TYR A 56 -9.27 2.51 -3.19
CA TYR A 56 -8.70 2.33 -4.54
C TYR A 56 -8.15 0.92 -4.78
N VAL A 57 -7.56 0.27 -3.79
CA VAL A 57 -6.99 -1.07 -3.95
C VAL A 57 -8.04 -2.11 -4.35
N PRO A 58 -9.19 -2.27 -3.65
CA PRO A 58 -10.23 -3.18 -4.11
C PRO A 58 -10.94 -2.72 -5.39
N GLN A 59 -10.97 -1.42 -5.70
CA GLN A 59 -11.50 -0.93 -6.97
C GLN A 59 -10.58 -1.32 -8.14
N LEU A 60 -9.29 -1.04 -8.05
CA LEU A 60 -8.28 -1.43 -9.04
C LEU A 60 -8.23 -2.96 -9.22
N TYR A 61 -8.36 -3.71 -8.13
CA TYR A 61 -8.46 -5.16 -8.21
C TYR A 61 -9.63 -5.64 -9.07
N ARG A 62 -10.79 -4.98 -8.99
CA ARG A 62 -11.95 -5.31 -9.85
C ARG A 62 -11.67 -4.97 -11.30
N ALA A 63 -11.11 -3.79 -11.58
CA ALA A 63 -10.75 -3.37 -12.93
C ALA A 63 -9.74 -4.35 -13.58
N LEU A 64 -8.67 -4.69 -12.87
CA LEU A 64 -7.66 -5.66 -13.33
C LEU A 64 -8.26 -7.05 -13.62
N ARG A 65 -9.26 -7.48 -12.88
CA ARG A 65 -9.96 -8.73 -13.16
C ARG A 65 -10.82 -8.68 -14.41
N GLU A 66 -11.40 -7.52 -14.70
CA GLU A 66 -12.21 -7.31 -15.92
C GLU A 66 -11.32 -7.31 -17.17
N ASP A 67 -10.17 -6.66 -17.12
CA ASP A 67 -9.21 -6.58 -18.22
C ASP A 67 -8.58 -7.95 -18.57
N LEU A 68 -8.43 -8.83 -17.59
CA LEU A 68 -7.90 -10.18 -17.79
C LEU A 68 -8.92 -11.15 -18.43
N ASP A 69 -10.06 -10.65 -18.97
CA ASP A 69 -11.15 -11.44 -19.57
C ASP A 69 -11.66 -12.60 -18.66
N CYS A 70 -11.39 -12.51 -17.37
CA CYS A 70 -11.76 -13.50 -16.37
C CYS A 70 -13.06 -13.16 -15.63
N ILE A 71 -13.95 -12.43 -16.27
CA ILE A 71 -15.32 -12.28 -15.79
C ILE A 71 -15.99 -13.65 -15.89
N PRO A 72 -16.51 -14.25 -14.80
CA PRO A 72 -17.43 -15.33 -14.93
C PRO A 72 -18.73 -14.76 -15.52
N ALA A 73 -18.81 -14.67 -16.85
CA ALA A 73 -20.08 -14.62 -17.52
C ALA A 73 -20.76 -15.93 -17.13
N VAL A 74 -21.80 -15.83 -16.27
CA VAL A 74 -22.87 -16.80 -16.04
C VAL A 74 -22.74 -18.08 -16.90
N VAL A 75 -21.75 -18.90 -16.70
CA VAL A 75 -21.59 -20.19 -17.39
C VAL A 75 -20.97 -21.18 -16.42
N GLU A 76 -21.66 -22.29 -16.23
CA GLU A 76 -21.36 -23.42 -15.36
C GLU A 76 -20.08 -24.23 -15.72
N GLU A 77 -19.20 -23.70 -16.55
CA GLU A 77 -17.89 -24.31 -16.81
C GLU A 77 -16.87 -23.18 -16.92
N ALA A 78 -15.97 -23.06 -15.93
CA ALA A 78 -14.76 -22.27 -16.07
C ALA A 78 -14.03 -22.75 -17.33
N ALA A 79 -13.99 -21.92 -18.36
CA ALA A 79 -13.14 -22.20 -19.50
C ALA A 79 -11.71 -22.41 -18.99
N ASP A 80 -11.12 -23.54 -19.36
CA ASP A 80 -9.73 -23.88 -19.05
C ASP A 80 -8.83 -22.67 -19.36
N GLY A 81 -8.29 -22.01 -18.34
CA GLY A 81 -7.33 -20.93 -18.47
C GLY A 81 -7.65 -19.62 -17.73
N CYS A 82 -8.88 -19.38 -17.25
CA CYS A 82 -9.21 -18.19 -16.48
C CYS A 82 -8.73 -18.34 -15.02
N LYS A 83 -7.52 -17.86 -14.75
CA LYS A 83 -7.00 -17.79 -13.39
C LYS A 83 -7.60 -16.58 -12.68
N GLN A 84 -8.24 -16.81 -11.56
CA GLN A 84 -8.79 -15.73 -10.75
C GLN A 84 -7.63 -14.97 -10.11
N LEU A 85 -7.41 -13.71 -10.54
CA LEU A 85 -6.51 -12.80 -9.84
C LEU A 85 -6.89 -12.78 -8.36
N GLN A 86 -5.89 -12.85 -7.48
CA GLN A 86 -6.05 -12.72 -6.03
C GLN A 86 -5.46 -11.39 -5.55
N LEU A 87 -6.13 -10.78 -4.60
CA LEU A 87 -5.65 -9.56 -3.95
C LEU A 87 -4.96 -9.88 -2.62
N VAL A 88 -3.73 -9.39 -2.46
CA VAL A 88 -3.06 -9.30 -1.17
C VAL A 88 -2.80 -7.84 -0.85
N SER A 89 -3.61 -7.27 0.04
CA SER A 89 -3.47 -5.89 0.51
C SER A 89 -2.76 -5.86 1.86
N LEU A 90 -1.63 -5.16 1.94
CA LEU A 90 -0.83 -4.95 3.15
C LEU A 90 -1.00 -3.54 3.72
N GLY A 91 -1.80 -2.68 3.08
CA GLY A 91 -2.12 -1.34 3.56
C GLY A 91 -2.74 -1.36 4.96
N ARG A 92 -2.39 -0.39 5.81
CA ARG A 92 -2.89 -0.31 7.19
C ARG A 92 -3.48 1.06 7.50
N PRO A 93 -4.60 1.12 8.26
CA PRO A 93 -5.23 2.37 8.65
C PRO A 93 -4.37 3.14 9.66
N ALA A 94 -4.48 4.47 9.62
CA ALA A 94 -4.04 5.33 10.70
C ALA A 94 -5.15 5.40 11.77
N THR A 95 -4.79 5.31 13.04
CA THR A 95 -5.71 5.49 14.16
C THR A 95 -5.09 6.42 15.21
N ALA A 96 -5.91 6.94 16.12
CA ALA A 96 -5.41 7.76 17.24
C ALA A 96 -4.39 7.01 18.13
N ALA A 97 -4.41 5.68 18.12
CA ALA A 97 -3.50 4.83 18.88
C ALA A 97 -2.32 4.31 18.04
N LEU A 98 -2.43 4.36 16.71
CA LEU A 98 -1.40 3.90 15.77
C LEU A 98 -1.15 5.05 14.78
N PRO A 99 0.06 5.63 14.76
CA PRO A 99 0.42 6.63 13.75
C PRO A 99 0.30 6.02 12.37
N GLY A 100 0.08 6.85 11.35
CA GLY A 100 0.04 6.44 9.95
C GLY A 100 1.30 5.67 9.56
N VAL A 101 1.17 4.73 8.62
CA VAL A 101 2.29 3.95 8.12
C VAL A 101 3.27 4.86 7.37
N THR A 102 4.54 4.76 7.69
CA THR A 102 5.65 5.48 7.06
C THR A 102 6.44 4.55 6.13
N ALA A 103 7.31 5.10 5.29
CA ALA A 103 8.20 4.31 4.44
C ALA A 103 9.12 3.35 5.24
N PRO A 104 9.71 3.74 6.39
CA PRO A 104 10.36 2.80 7.30
C PRO A 104 9.45 1.66 7.77
N ALA A 105 8.18 1.94 8.08
CA ALA A 105 7.25 0.89 8.50
C ALA A 105 6.90 -0.06 7.34
N VAL A 106 6.76 0.45 6.11
CA VAL A 106 6.63 -0.41 4.93
C VAL A 106 7.87 -1.27 4.76
N ARG A 107 9.07 -0.69 4.86
CA ARG A 107 10.35 -1.39 4.74
C ARG A 107 10.48 -2.53 5.76
N ASP A 108 10.16 -2.26 7.03
CA ASP A 108 10.45 -3.17 8.14
C ASP A 108 9.33 -4.21 8.37
N GLU A 109 8.09 -3.94 7.95
CA GLU A 109 6.93 -4.78 8.24
C GLU A 109 6.25 -5.35 6.99
N GLN A 110 5.97 -4.53 5.96
CA GLN A 110 5.25 -4.98 4.77
C GLN A 110 6.19 -5.62 3.72
N LEU A 111 7.37 -5.04 3.50
CA LEU A 111 8.33 -5.54 2.52
C LEU A 111 8.76 -7.00 2.78
N PRO A 112 9.06 -7.46 4.02
CA PRO A 112 9.36 -8.87 4.26
C PRO A 112 8.22 -9.81 3.88
N MET A 113 6.97 -9.39 4.07
CA MET A 113 5.79 -10.16 3.66
C MET A 113 5.66 -10.20 2.14
N ALA A 114 5.85 -9.06 1.47
CA ALA A 114 5.85 -8.94 0.02
C ALA A 114 6.94 -9.83 -0.62
N LEU A 115 8.16 -9.78 -0.10
CA LEU A 115 9.28 -10.63 -0.57
C LEU A 115 8.98 -12.12 -0.41
N SER A 116 8.37 -12.51 0.70
CA SER A 116 7.97 -13.91 0.91
C SER A 116 6.87 -14.35 -0.07
N LEU A 117 5.99 -13.45 -0.50
CA LEU A 117 5.00 -13.73 -1.56
C LEU A 117 5.68 -13.85 -2.91
N LEU A 118 6.55 -12.90 -3.26
CA LEU A 118 7.32 -12.92 -4.51
C LEU A 118 8.16 -14.20 -4.62
N GLU A 119 8.88 -14.58 -3.57
CA GLU A 119 9.70 -15.81 -3.57
C GLU A 119 8.87 -17.08 -3.82
N ARG A 120 7.64 -17.16 -3.30
CA ARG A 120 6.77 -18.32 -3.49
C ARG A 120 6.09 -18.36 -4.85
N ASN A 121 5.83 -17.20 -5.45
CA ASN A 121 5.02 -17.08 -6.65
C ASN A 121 5.85 -16.80 -7.92
N HIS A 122 7.12 -16.42 -7.80
CA HIS A 122 8.08 -16.37 -8.92
C HIS A 122 8.84 -17.68 -9.03
N ASP A 123 8.11 -18.76 -9.23
CA ASP A 123 8.68 -20.09 -9.46
C ASP A 123 8.63 -20.46 -10.96
N ALA A 124 8.66 -21.73 -11.31
CA ALA A 124 8.55 -22.17 -12.70
C ALA A 124 7.10 -22.18 -13.23
N ASN A 125 6.11 -21.79 -12.42
CA ASN A 125 4.71 -21.74 -12.78
C ASN A 125 4.25 -20.27 -12.97
N PRO A 126 4.23 -19.75 -14.21
CA PRO A 126 3.83 -18.35 -14.45
C PRO A 126 2.36 -18.09 -14.12
N ALA A 127 1.66 -19.10 -13.71
CA ALA A 127 0.25 -19.06 -13.45
C ALA A 127 -0.13 -18.49 -12.09
N ASN A 128 0.83 -18.29 -11.21
CA ASN A 128 0.67 -17.73 -9.88
C ASN A 128 1.60 -16.52 -9.66
N ASP A 129 2.18 -15.97 -10.72
CA ASP A 129 3.06 -14.81 -10.63
C ASP A 129 2.35 -13.60 -10.01
N VAL A 130 3.14 -12.69 -9.45
CA VAL A 130 2.65 -11.37 -9.04
C VAL A 130 2.56 -10.50 -10.29
N GLU A 131 1.35 -10.22 -10.72
CA GLU A 131 1.06 -9.50 -11.97
C GLU A 131 1.23 -7.98 -11.81
N VAL A 132 0.93 -7.43 -10.64
CA VAL A 132 1.00 -5.99 -10.35
C VAL A 132 1.38 -5.76 -8.90
N ILE A 133 2.23 -4.77 -8.67
CA ILE A 133 2.55 -4.26 -7.33
C ILE A 133 2.18 -2.78 -7.27
N THR A 134 1.40 -2.35 -6.28
CA THR A 134 1.17 -0.93 -6.01
C THR A 134 1.75 -0.53 -4.67
N LEU A 135 2.28 0.70 -4.58
CA LEU A 135 2.85 1.29 -3.38
C LEU A 135 2.36 2.72 -3.21
N HIS A 136 1.66 3.00 -2.10
CA HIS A 136 1.20 4.35 -1.77
C HIS A 136 1.63 4.70 -0.35
N VAL A 137 2.73 5.43 -0.19
CA VAL A 137 3.34 5.78 1.11
C VAL A 137 4.26 7.01 0.96
N GLY A 138 4.44 7.76 2.03
CA GLY A 138 5.36 8.91 2.09
C GLY A 138 4.75 10.16 2.73
N GLY A 139 3.42 10.34 2.66
CA GLY A 139 2.75 11.47 3.27
C GLY A 139 2.97 11.55 4.79
N ASN A 140 2.89 10.42 5.49
CA ASN A 140 3.06 10.35 6.94
C ASN A 140 4.51 10.58 7.41
N ASP A 141 5.48 10.31 6.54
CA ASP A 141 6.90 10.49 6.84
C ASP A 141 7.24 11.97 7.09
N VAL A 142 6.63 12.83 6.30
CA VAL A 142 7.05 14.23 6.16
C VAL A 142 6.07 15.23 6.78
N ALA A 143 4.75 14.96 6.70
CA ALA A 143 3.74 15.94 7.08
C ALA A 143 3.84 16.35 8.55
N GLY A 144 3.89 15.41 9.47
CA GLY A 144 3.96 15.66 10.91
C GLY A 144 5.21 16.43 11.34
N PRO A 145 6.42 15.92 11.08
CA PRO A 145 7.67 16.57 11.44
C PRO A 145 7.82 17.97 10.83
N ILE A 146 7.51 18.12 9.54
CA ILE A 146 7.63 19.41 8.85
C ILE A 146 6.61 20.40 9.38
N GLN A 147 5.35 20.00 9.59
CA GLN A 147 4.34 20.87 10.17
C GLN A 147 4.77 21.36 11.55
N ALA A 148 5.29 20.48 12.40
CA ALA A 148 5.75 20.84 13.75
C ALA A 148 6.90 21.85 13.72
N ALA A 149 7.88 21.68 12.83
CA ALA A 149 9.03 22.57 12.69
C ALA A 149 8.68 23.91 12.03
N CYS A 150 7.65 23.94 11.16
CA CYS A 150 7.30 25.10 10.37
C CYS A 150 6.15 25.94 10.94
N ILE A 151 5.50 25.53 12.02
CA ILE A 151 4.38 26.25 12.64
C ILE A 151 4.73 27.67 13.08
N GLY A 152 6.01 27.93 13.37
CA GLY A 152 6.57 29.25 13.70
C GLY A 152 7.03 30.08 12.50
N GLY A 153 6.88 29.57 11.28
CA GLY A 153 7.32 30.18 10.03
C GLY A 153 8.53 29.47 9.40
N PHE A 154 8.88 29.91 8.18
CA PHE A 154 9.94 29.30 7.37
C PHE A 154 11.36 29.75 7.82
N GLY A 155 11.73 29.40 9.04
CA GLY A 155 13.09 29.60 9.57
C GLY A 155 14.07 28.48 9.23
N ALA A 156 15.32 28.61 9.71
CA ALA A 156 16.37 27.62 9.45
C ALA A 156 16.01 26.21 9.98
N GLU A 157 15.28 26.12 11.08
CA GLU A 157 14.80 24.84 11.65
C GLU A 157 13.78 24.17 10.72
N CYS A 158 12.78 24.93 10.23
CA CYS A 158 11.81 24.44 9.27
C CYS A 158 12.48 23.90 8.00
N ILE A 159 13.38 24.69 7.40
CA ILE A 159 14.11 24.30 6.18
C ILE A 159 15.00 23.07 6.45
N GLY A 160 15.71 23.06 7.58
CA GLY A 160 16.55 21.91 7.96
C GLY A 160 15.77 20.64 8.15
N THR A 161 14.63 20.69 8.83
CA THR A 161 13.71 19.53 8.99
C THR A 161 13.17 19.10 7.65
N PHE A 162 12.71 20.03 6.80
CA PHE A 162 12.21 19.70 5.46
C PHE A 162 13.23 18.90 4.64
N ILE A 163 14.46 19.38 4.56
CA ILE A 163 15.53 18.68 3.83
C ILE A 163 15.81 17.31 4.43
N ALA A 164 15.86 17.20 5.75
CA ALA A 164 16.15 15.95 6.44
C ALA A 164 15.09 14.90 6.18
N GLU A 165 13.80 15.25 6.33
CA GLU A 165 12.68 14.32 6.14
C GLU A 165 12.54 13.89 4.66
N MET A 166 12.67 14.81 3.71
CA MET A 166 12.64 14.50 2.29
C MET A 166 13.80 13.57 1.88
N THR A 167 14.99 13.80 2.45
CA THR A 167 16.15 12.93 2.18
C THR A 167 15.94 11.53 2.76
N ALA A 168 15.38 11.42 3.95
CA ALA A 168 15.05 10.13 4.58
C ALA A 168 13.99 9.38 3.78
N LEU A 169 12.90 10.05 3.40
CA LEU A 169 11.85 9.49 2.56
C LEU A 169 12.41 8.94 1.24
N GLN A 170 13.24 9.72 0.55
CA GLN A 170 13.87 9.27 -0.70
C GLN A 170 14.69 8.01 -0.52
N ALA A 171 15.47 7.93 0.56
CA ALA A 171 16.31 6.76 0.85
C ALA A 171 15.47 5.51 1.14
N ASP A 172 14.41 5.65 1.96
CA ASP A 172 13.54 4.53 2.32
C ASP A 172 12.70 4.06 1.13
N LEU A 173 12.12 4.97 0.34
CA LEU A 173 11.41 4.61 -0.89
C LEU A 173 12.32 3.91 -1.90
N ALA A 174 13.52 4.45 -2.13
CA ALA A 174 14.50 3.85 -3.03
C ALA A 174 14.88 2.42 -2.59
N PHE A 175 15.02 2.21 -1.28
CA PHE A 175 15.28 0.87 -0.73
C PHE A 175 14.11 -0.08 -0.97
N VAL A 176 12.88 0.34 -0.65
CA VAL A 176 11.67 -0.49 -0.80
C VAL A 176 11.46 -0.84 -2.27
N VAL A 177 11.41 0.17 -3.15
CA VAL A 177 11.14 -0.04 -4.58
C VAL A 177 12.25 -0.83 -5.26
N GLY A 178 13.52 -0.52 -4.97
CA GLY A 178 14.66 -1.26 -5.51
C GLY A 178 14.66 -2.73 -5.08
N THR A 179 14.26 -3.01 -3.84
CA THR A 179 14.15 -4.38 -3.32
C THR A 179 12.98 -5.13 -3.96
N LEU A 180 11.81 -4.48 -4.10
CA LEU A 180 10.65 -5.06 -4.80
C LEU A 180 11.00 -5.36 -6.26
N ARG A 181 11.62 -4.41 -6.98
CA ARG A 181 12.03 -4.59 -8.38
C ARG A 181 13.02 -5.74 -8.55
N ALA A 182 13.98 -5.86 -7.63
CA ALA A 182 14.95 -6.96 -7.67
C ALA A 182 14.30 -8.34 -7.44
N ALA A 183 13.24 -8.40 -6.64
CA ALA A 183 12.53 -9.64 -6.34
C ALA A 183 11.45 -9.97 -7.38
N ALA A 184 10.75 -8.98 -7.89
CA ALA A 184 9.65 -9.15 -8.86
C ALA A 184 10.15 -9.30 -10.31
N GLY A 185 11.39 -8.94 -10.60
CA GLY A 185 11.92 -8.95 -11.96
C GLY A 185 11.50 -7.72 -12.79
N PRO A 186 11.95 -7.60 -14.02
CA PRO A 186 11.71 -6.43 -14.87
C PRO A 186 10.27 -6.35 -15.43
N ASP A 187 9.63 -7.49 -15.58
CA ASP A 187 8.36 -7.59 -16.31
C ASP A 187 7.13 -7.31 -15.43
N THR A 188 7.25 -7.37 -14.09
CA THR A 188 6.15 -7.06 -13.19
C THR A 188 5.99 -5.55 -13.02
N PRO A 189 4.86 -4.95 -13.40
CA PRO A 189 4.58 -3.55 -13.16
C PRO A 189 4.63 -3.20 -11.67
N ILE A 190 5.35 -2.13 -11.34
CA ILE A 190 5.34 -1.52 -10.00
C ILE A 190 4.84 -0.09 -10.18
N VAL A 191 3.76 0.29 -9.49
CA VAL A 191 3.15 1.61 -9.59
C VAL A 191 3.20 2.31 -8.24
N LEU A 192 3.77 3.53 -8.21
CA LEU A 192 3.82 4.39 -7.03
C LEU A 192 2.74 5.48 -7.13
N GLY A 193 1.95 5.68 -6.07
CA GLY A 193 0.96 6.76 -6.02
C GLY A 193 1.54 8.07 -5.52
N THR A 194 1.18 9.21 -6.17
CA THR A 194 1.30 10.54 -5.60
C THR A 194 0.09 10.86 -4.73
N TYR A 195 0.10 11.99 -4.00
CA TYR A 195 -1.01 12.43 -3.16
C TYR A 195 -1.64 13.71 -3.72
N ASP A 196 -2.83 14.03 -3.28
CA ASP A 196 -3.37 15.37 -3.49
C ASP A 196 -3.38 16.18 -2.19
N ASN A 197 -3.54 17.51 -2.30
CA ASN A 197 -3.48 18.41 -1.15
C ASN A 197 -4.87 18.56 -0.50
N PRO A 198 -5.13 17.92 0.65
CA PRO A 198 -6.42 17.98 1.31
C PRO A 198 -6.67 19.31 2.04
N VAL A 199 -5.61 20.08 2.33
CA VAL A 199 -5.67 21.25 3.21
C VAL A 199 -6.70 22.29 2.77
N PRO A 200 -6.91 22.60 1.47
CA PRO A 200 -7.95 23.52 1.05
C PRO A 200 -9.37 23.13 1.44
N PHE A 201 -9.62 21.85 1.70
CA PHE A 201 -10.95 21.28 1.89
C PHE A 201 -11.26 20.91 3.35
N CYS A 202 -10.42 21.31 4.30
CA CYS A 202 -10.56 20.95 5.70
C CYS A 202 -10.36 22.12 6.68
N ASP A 203 -10.52 21.84 7.97
CA ASP A 203 -10.40 22.85 9.05
C ASP A 203 -9.02 23.53 9.08
N LEU A 204 -7.97 22.86 8.58
CA LEU A 204 -6.63 23.41 8.48
C LEU A 204 -6.53 24.60 7.51
N ALA A 205 -7.45 24.73 6.54
CA ALA A 205 -7.49 25.85 5.62
C ALA A 205 -7.62 27.22 6.33
N GLY A 206 -8.21 27.23 7.54
CA GLY A 206 -8.31 28.41 8.39
C GLY A 206 -7.00 28.83 9.06
N ILE A 207 -5.96 27.99 9.03
CA ILE A 207 -4.66 28.30 9.63
C ILE A 207 -3.80 29.06 8.60
N PRO A 208 -3.32 30.27 8.92
CA PRO A 208 -2.50 31.04 7.99
C PRO A 208 -1.26 30.27 7.53
N GLY A 209 -1.10 30.12 6.22
CA GLY A 209 0.03 29.43 5.61
C GLY A 209 -0.10 27.90 5.51
N ALA A 210 -1.16 27.28 6.04
CA ALA A 210 -1.32 25.82 6.01
C ALA A 210 -1.45 25.28 4.58
N ILE A 211 -2.23 25.94 3.72
CA ILE A 211 -2.40 25.55 2.31
C ILE A 211 -1.06 25.59 1.57
N GLN A 212 -0.30 26.67 1.77
CA GLN A 212 1.02 26.83 1.15
C GLN A 212 2.04 25.80 1.67
N LEU A 213 1.96 25.47 2.97
CA LEU A 213 2.81 24.42 3.55
C LEU A 213 2.45 23.05 2.99
N GLY A 214 1.17 22.73 2.86
CA GLY A 214 0.71 21.49 2.23
C GLY A 214 1.22 21.38 0.79
N ALA A 215 1.08 22.43 -0.01
CA ALA A 215 1.61 22.49 -1.36
C ALA A 215 3.15 22.31 -1.38
N LEU A 216 3.88 23.02 -0.52
CA LEU A 216 5.34 22.87 -0.43
C LEU A 216 5.77 21.43 -0.08
N ILE A 217 5.06 20.79 0.85
CA ILE A 217 5.37 19.40 1.23
C ILE A 217 5.18 18.46 0.05
N LEU A 218 4.10 18.62 -0.71
CA LEU A 218 3.77 17.70 -1.81
C LEU A 218 4.54 18.03 -3.09
N GLU A 219 4.59 19.30 -3.47
CA GLU A 219 5.09 19.76 -4.76
C GLU A 219 6.54 20.29 -4.72
N GLY A 220 7.06 20.58 -3.50
CA GLY A 220 8.34 21.26 -3.38
C GLY A 220 8.28 22.74 -3.76
N THR A 221 9.45 23.33 -4.03
CA THR A 221 9.53 24.73 -4.50
C THR A 221 9.42 24.80 -6.03
N PRO A 222 8.77 25.85 -6.57
CA PRO A 222 8.61 26.00 -8.03
C PRO A 222 9.91 26.04 -8.83
N ASP A 223 11.03 26.39 -8.19
CA ASP A 223 12.36 26.42 -8.81
C ASP A 223 13.13 25.08 -8.66
N GLY A 224 12.51 24.10 -8.00
CA GLY A 224 13.08 22.77 -7.79
C GLY A 224 14.23 22.71 -6.77
N THR A 225 14.47 23.80 -6.00
CA THR A 225 15.56 23.82 -5.00
C THR A 225 15.26 22.95 -3.78
N LEU A 226 13.99 22.76 -3.44
CA LEU A 226 13.52 21.85 -2.40
C LEU A 226 12.51 20.91 -3.05
N PRO A 227 12.85 19.63 -3.25
CA PRO A 227 11.92 18.66 -3.82
C PRO A 227 10.79 18.34 -2.85
N GLY A 228 9.57 18.18 -3.36
CA GLY A 228 8.44 17.68 -2.61
C GLY A 228 8.33 16.15 -2.66
N VAL A 229 7.29 15.61 -2.00
CA VAL A 229 6.99 14.16 -2.01
C VAL A 229 6.82 13.65 -3.45
N HIS A 230 6.14 14.38 -4.32
CA HIS A 230 5.90 13.98 -5.71
C HIS A 230 7.21 13.88 -6.52
N ASP A 231 8.13 14.83 -6.32
CA ASP A 231 9.42 14.79 -7.00
C ASP A 231 10.22 13.55 -6.59
N ILE A 232 10.15 13.20 -5.30
CA ILE A 232 10.80 12.00 -4.75
C ILE A 232 10.17 10.74 -5.33
N VAL A 233 8.83 10.64 -5.34
CA VAL A 233 8.10 9.50 -5.91
C VAL A 233 8.48 9.30 -7.37
N ARG A 234 8.42 10.36 -8.19
CA ARG A 234 8.80 10.32 -9.62
C ARG A 234 10.27 9.95 -9.82
N ALA A 235 11.17 10.52 -9.02
CA ALA A 235 12.60 10.23 -9.12
C ALA A 235 12.92 8.76 -8.77
N VAL A 236 12.27 8.22 -7.73
CA VAL A 236 12.43 6.81 -7.34
C VAL A 236 11.80 5.90 -8.39
N ALA A 237 10.60 6.20 -8.86
CA ALA A 237 9.96 5.42 -9.92
C ALA A 237 10.86 5.33 -11.17
N ALA A 238 11.35 6.46 -11.65
CA ALA A 238 12.25 6.51 -12.80
C ALA A 238 13.57 5.75 -12.58
N ALA A 239 14.11 5.73 -11.35
CA ALA A 239 15.35 5.04 -11.03
C ALA A 239 15.23 3.50 -11.05
N TYR A 240 14.03 2.97 -10.84
CA TYR A 240 13.76 1.54 -10.72
C TYR A 240 12.77 1.01 -11.75
N ASP A 241 12.56 1.73 -12.86
CA ASP A 241 11.66 1.34 -13.94
C ASP A 241 10.24 1.02 -13.41
N ALA A 242 9.71 1.92 -12.59
CA ALA A 242 8.37 1.86 -12.02
C ALA A 242 7.51 3.00 -12.59
N GLU A 243 6.20 2.79 -12.63
CA GLU A 243 5.24 3.77 -13.09
C GLU A 243 4.77 4.68 -11.93
N VAL A 244 4.15 5.81 -12.27
CA VAL A 244 3.58 6.74 -11.30
C VAL A 244 2.11 6.95 -11.59
N ALA A 245 1.27 6.63 -10.60
CA ALA A 245 -0.12 7.04 -10.57
C ALA A 245 -0.19 8.52 -10.11
N GLU A 246 -0.43 9.41 -11.06
CA GLU A 246 -0.48 10.85 -10.82
C GLU A 246 -1.84 11.24 -10.26
N VAL A 247 -1.98 11.18 -8.94
CA VAL A 247 -3.20 11.55 -8.21
C VAL A 247 -3.30 13.07 -8.01
N PHE A 248 -2.17 13.77 -7.99
CA PHE A 248 -2.13 15.20 -7.75
C PHE A 248 -2.98 16.01 -8.75
N GLY A 249 -3.86 16.86 -8.22
CA GLY A 249 -4.77 17.69 -8.99
C GLY A 249 -6.06 17.00 -9.45
N ARG A 250 -6.33 15.77 -8.98
CA ARG A 250 -7.56 15.03 -9.31
C ARG A 250 -8.65 15.21 -8.26
N LEU A 251 -8.28 15.31 -6.99
CA LEU A 251 -9.22 15.46 -5.87
C LEU A 251 -9.50 16.97 -5.63
N ASP A 252 -10.19 17.60 -6.56
CA ASP A 252 -10.38 19.04 -6.58
C ASP A 252 -11.71 19.53 -5.95
N ALA A 253 -12.58 18.60 -5.56
CA ALA A 253 -13.85 18.91 -4.92
C ALA A 253 -13.87 18.60 -3.42
N ALA A 254 -14.60 19.40 -2.64
CA ALA A 254 -14.78 19.12 -1.21
C ALA A 254 -15.45 17.76 -0.93
N GLY A 255 -16.20 17.22 -1.89
CA GLY A 255 -16.83 15.90 -1.79
C GLY A 255 -15.84 14.75 -1.88
N ASP A 256 -14.64 14.95 -2.39
CA ASP A 256 -13.61 13.92 -2.54
C ASP A 256 -12.86 13.66 -1.23
N TRP A 257 -13.09 14.49 -0.22
CA TRP A 257 -12.41 14.44 1.08
C TRP A 257 -13.40 14.21 2.22
N VAL A 258 -12.99 13.46 3.23
CA VAL A 258 -13.79 13.23 4.44
C VAL A 258 -14.10 14.54 5.16
N GLY A 259 -13.14 15.48 5.19
CA GLY A 259 -13.32 16.79 5.77
C GLY A 259 -13.31 16.82 7.31
N GLY A 260 -13.63 17.98 7.89
CA GLY A 260 -13.65 18.17 9.34
C GLY A 260 -12.28 17.95 9.98
N SER A 261 -12.22 17.08 10.97
CA SER A 261 -10.96 16.72 11.66
C SER A 261 -10.15 15.65 10.94
N ASP A 262 -10.75 14.92 10.00
CA ASP A 262 -10.05 13.99 9.11
C ASP A 262 -9.80 14.68 7.77
N CYS A 263 -8.74 15.43 7.69
CA CYS A 263 -8.38 16.17 6.51
C CYS A 263 -7.50 15.39 5.51
N LEU A 264 -7.21 14.13 5.77
CA LEU A 264 -6.13 13.46 5.06
C LEU A 264 -6.64 12.36 4.12
N HIS A 265 -7.90 11.97 4.26
CA HIS A 265 -8.39 10.77 3.58
C HIS A 265 -9.46 11.08 2.56
N PRO A 266 -9.39 10.45 1.37
CA PRO A 266 -10.43 10.53 0.37
C PRO A 266 -11.75 9.86 0.82
N THR A 267 -12.88 10.33 0.28
CA THR A 267 -14.16 9.62 0.31
C THR A 267 -14.21 8.56 -0.78
N ASP A 268 -15.36 7.92 -0.95
CA ASP A 268 -15.58 6.98 -2.06
C ASP A 268 -15.33 7.66 -3.41
N SER A 269 -15.85 8.90 -3.64
CA SER A 269 -15.60 9.63 -4.88
C SER A 269 -14.13 10.01 -5.07
N GLY A 270 -13.42 10.37 -3.98
CA GLY A 270 -11.99 10.63 -4.07
C GLY A 270 -11.18 9.36 -4.40
N TYR A 271 -11.61 8.21 -3.90
CA TYR A 271 -10.99 6.94 -4.27
C TYR A 271 -11.29 6.49 -5.70
N ASP A 272 -12.41 6.91 -6.30
CA ASP A 272 -12.66 6.69 -7.73
C ASP A 272 -11.57 7.39 -8.56
N GLU A 273 -11.25 8.65 -8.25
CA GLU A 273 -10.19 9.42 -8.91
C GLU A 273 -8.78 8.81 -8.68
N VAL A 274 -8.51 8.34 -7.46
CA VAL A 274 -7.25 7.64 -7.17
C VAL A 274 -7.14 6.35 -8.00
N THR A 275 -8.22 5.58 -8.10
CA THR A 275 -8.26 4.35 -8.88
C THR A 275 -7.97 4.63 -10.35
N GLU A 276 -8.62 5.64 -10.95
CA GLU A 276 -8.41 6.04 -12.34
C GLU A 276 -6.93 6.40 -12.60
N ALA A 277 -6.26 7.09 -11.66
CA ALA A 277 -4.84 7.39 -11.78
C ALA A 277 -3.96 6.13 -11.84
N PHE A 278 -4.29 5.10 -11.04
CA PHE A 278 -3.56 3.83 -11.08
C PHE A 278 -3.87 3.03 -12.35
N GLU A 279 -5.10 3.03 -12.85
CA GLU A 279 -5.48 2.40 -14.12
C GLU A 279 -4.74 3.04 -15.30
N GLU A 280 -4.69 4.37 -15.35
CA GLU A 280 -3.95 5.10 -16.37
C GLU A 280 -2.45 4.76 -16.37
N ALA A 281 -1.84 4.67 -15.17
CA ALA A 281 -0.44 4.30 -15.05
C ALA A 281 -0.13 2.87 -15.53
N LEU A 282 -1.09 1.96 -15.41
CA LEU A 282 -0.96 0.57 -15.86
C LEU A 282 -1.27 0.38 -17.36
N ALA A 283 -1.88 1.37 -18.01
CA ALA A 283 -2.22 1.31 -19.44
C ALA A 283 -1.04 1.63 -20.37
N HIS A 284 0.10 2.03 -19.84
CA HIS A 284 1.31 2.44 -20.57
C HIS A 284 2.39 1.37 -20.51
#